data_72520bc8f814fcbbcdc7b3e3f3e46d34
#
_entry.id   72520bc8f814fcbbcdc7b3e3f3e46d34
#
_cell.length_a   1.000
_cell.length_b   1.000
_cell.length_c   1.000
_cell.angle_alpha   90.00
_cell.angle_beta   90.00
_cell.angle_gamma   90.00
#
_symmetry.space_group_name_H-M   'P 1'
#
loop_
_entity.id
_entity.type
_entity.pdbx_description
1 polymer ?
#
loop_
_entity_poly.entity_id
_entity_poly.type
_entity_poly.pdbx_seq_one_letter_code
_entity_poly.pdbx_strand_id
1 'polypeptide(L)'
;MSGTTAIVAFFKGNQVTVANVGDSRAIVGERKGKRIIAYSLSIDQTPYRADERERVKAAGAVVMSCDQLEGIVPFHENWGVNLGEELDNGGDPPRVWAPGKSFPGCAFTRSIGDHVAEG
;
A
#
# COMPACT_ATOMS: atom_id res chain seq x y z
N MET A 1 -5.61 -5.49 18.55
CA MET A 1 -5.66 -5.05 17.13
C MET A 1 -4.68 -5.90 16.35
N SER A 2 -5.17 -6.72 15.45
CA SER A 2 -4.35 -7.65 14.66
C SER A 2 -4.86 -7.70 13.24
N GLY A 3 -3.93 -7.86 12.32
CA GLY A 3 -4.26 -7.98 10.91
C GLY A 3 -3.09 -8.56 10.13
N THR A 4 -3.32 -8.86 8.87
CA THR A 4 -2.29 -9.40 7.98
C THR A 4 -2.52 -8.95 6.55
N THR A 5 -1.43 -8.79 5.81
CA THR A 5 -1.50 -8.78 4.36
C THR A 5 -1.61 -10.21 3.85
N ALA A 6 -2.09 -10.37 2.63
CA ALA A 6 -2.16 -11.69 2.00
C ALA A 6 -1.93 -11.56 0.51
N ILE A 7 -1.12 -12.45 -0.04
CA ILE A 7 -0.94 -12.55 -1.48
C ILE A 7 -0.95 -14.03 -1.85
N VAL A 8 -1.73 -14.35 -2.88
CA VAL A 8 -1.93 -15.73 -3.32
C VAL A 8 -1.80 -15.79 -4.83
N ALA A 9 -1.07 -16.77 -5.34
CA ALA A 9 -0.97 -17.04 -6.76
C ALA A 9 -1.63 -18.39 -7.05
N PHE A 10 -2.55 -18.39 -8.00
CA PHE A 10 -3.25 -19.57 -8.45
C PHE A 10 -2.83 -19.91 -9.88
N PHE A 11 -2.36 -21.13 -10.10
CA PHE A 11 -1.87 -21.61 -11.40
C PHE A 11 -2.87 -22.57 -12.01
N LYS A 12 -3.25 -22.31 -13.25
CA LYS A 12 -4.11 -23.21 -14.03
C LYS A 12 -3.60 -23.27 -15.46
N GLY A 13 -2.98 -24.39 -15.85
CA GLY A 13 -2.35 -24.51 -17.16
C GLY A 13 -1.27 -23.45 -17.35
N ASN A 14 -1.43 -22.62 -18.38
CA ASN A 14 -0.51 -21.52 -18.69
C ASN A 14 -0.96 -20.18 -18.09
N GLN A 15 -1.97 -20.19 -17.23
CA GLN A 15 -2.49 -18.97 -16.60
C GLN A 15 -2.09 -18.91 -15.14
N VAL A 16 -1.78 -17.71 -14.67
CA VAL A 16 -1.60 -17.41 -13.27
C VAL A 16 -2.55 -16.27 -12.88
N THR A 17 -3.26 -16.47 -11.78
CA THR A 17 -4.12 -15.45 -11.19
C THR A 17 -3.55 -15.07 -9.84
N VAL A 18 -3.36 -13.77 -9.61
CA VAL A 18 -2.83 -13.27 -8.34
C VAL A 18 -3.91 -12.47 -7.64
N ALA A 19 -4.14 -12.79 -6.37
CA ALA A 19 -5.00 -12.03 -5.49
C ALA A 19 -4.12 -11.39 -4.42
N ASN A 20 -4.34 -10.10 -4.16
CA ASN A 20 -3.52 -9.34 -3.22
C ASN A 20 -4.35 -8.46 -2.30
N VAL A 21 -4.05 -8.52 -1.02
CA VAL A 21 -4.56 -7.59 0.00
C VAL A 21 -3.36 -7.06 0.77
N GLY A 22 -3.01 -5.79 0.57
CA GLY A 22 -1.94 -5.13 1.28
C GLY A 22 -0.73 -4.80 0.41
N ASP A 23 0.43 -4.71 1.04
CA ASP A 23 1.69 -4.29 0.42
C ASP A 23 2.68 -5.45 0.18
N SER A 24 2.23 -6.68 0.29
CA SER A 24 2.98 -7.82 -0.21
C SER A 24 2.95 -7.82 -1.73
N ARG A 25 3.96 -8.37 -2.37
CA ARG A 25 4.11 -8.23 -3.83
C ARG A 25 4.47 -9.56 -4.48
N ALA A 26 3.90 -9.78 -5.65
CA ALA A 26 4.27 -10.87 -6.53
C ALA A 26 4.87 -10.33 -7.82
N ILE A 27 5.96 -10.94 -8.25
CA ILE A 27 6.58 -10.65 -9.54
C ILE A 27 6.80 -11.94 -10.31
N VAL A 28 6.94 -11.82 -11.62
CA VAL A 28 7.36 -12.94 -12.48
C VAL A 28 8.62 -12.53 -13.23
N GLY A 29 9.56 -13.47 -13.32
CA GLY A 29 10.76 -13.31 -14.15
C GLY A 29 10.55 -13.98 -15.49
N GLU A 30 10.75 -13.23 -16.56
CA GLU A 30 10.71 -13.76 -17.93
C GLU A 30 12.11 -13.77 -18.50
N ARG A 31 12.51 -14.91 -19.07
CA ARG A 31 13.78 -15.02 -19.77
C ARG A 31 13.66 -14.49 -21.19
N LYS A 32 14.46 -13.47 -21.52
CA LYS A 32 14.60 -12.93 -22.87
C LYS A 32 16.08 -12.98 -23.27
N GLY A 33 16.45 -14.01 -24.02
CA GLY A 33 17.85 -14.26 -24.39
C GLY A 33 18.69 -14.56 -23.15
N LYS A 34 19.71 -13.74 -22.88
CA LYS A 34 20.58 -13.88 -21.70
C LYS A 34 20.10 -13.06 -20.50
N ARG A 35 18.95 -12.39 -20.61
CA ARG A 35 18.40 -11.51 -19.57
C ARG A 35 17.18 -12.14 -18.93
N ILE A 36 16.95 -11.80 -17.67
CA ILE A 36 15.70 -12.09 -16.97
C ILE A 36 15.06 -10.74 -16.65
N ILE A 37 13.84 -10.55 -17.12
CA ILE A 37 13.09 -9.30 -16.91
C ILE A 37 11.98 -9.57 -15.90
N ALA A 38 11.88 -8.70 -14.91
CA ALA A 38 10.85 -8.81 -13.87
C ALA A 38 9.59 -8.05 -14.30
N TYR A 39 8.44 -8.68 -14.12
CA TYR A 39 7.14 -8.05 -14.31
C TYR A 39 6.35 -8.15 -13.01
N SER A 40 5.72 -7.05 -12.60
CA SER A 40 4.84 -7.05 -11.44
C SER A 40 3.53 -7.76 -11.76
N LEU A 41 3.12 -8.67 -10.89
CA LEU A 41 1.82 -9.34 -10.96
C LEU A 41 0.81 -8.77 -9.99
N SER A 42 1.25 -7.88 -9.11
CA SER A 42 0.39 -7.17 -8.16
C SER A 42 0.86 -5.73 -8.05
N ILE A 43 -0.01 -4.87 -7.56
CA ILE A 43 0.33 -3.47 -7.27
C ILE A 43 0.08 -3.26 -5.78
N ASP A 44 1.11 -2.82 -5.07
CA ASP A 44 1.05 -2.62 -3.62
C ASP A 44 -0.09 -1.67 -3.26
N GLN A 45 -0.84 -2.03 -2.26
CA GLN A 45 -1.92 -1.21 -1.71
C GLN A 45 -1.38 -0.44 -0.52
N THR A 46 -0.90 0.76 -0.79
CA THR A 46 -0.26 1.63 0.20
C THR A 46 -0.79 3.06 0.07
N PRO A 47 -0.62 3.89 1.11
CA PRO A 47 -0.99 5.30 1.01
C PRO A 47 -0.13 6.13 0.06
N TYR A 48 0.92 5.57 -0.53
CA TYR A 48 1.62 6.23 -1.64
C TYR A 48 0.71 6.38 -2.86
N ARG A 49 -0.22 5.45 -3.07
CA ARG A 49 -1.16 5.49 -4.19
C ARG A 49 -2.25 6.52 -3.91
N ALA A 50 -2.43 7.44 -4.85
CA ALA A 50 -3.43 8.50 -4.72
C ALA A 50 -4.85 7.93 -4.64
N ASP A 51 -5.17 6.91 -5.44
CA ASP A 51 -6.48 6.26 -5.44
C ASP A 51 -6.79 5.62 -4.08
N GLU A 52 -5.79 4.97 -3.47
CA GLU A 52 -5.97 4.37 -2.15
C GLU A 52 -6.09 5.43 -1.05
N ARG A 53 -5.32 6.52 -1.14
CA ARG A 53 -5.46 7.64 -0.19
C ARG A 53 -6.89 8.19 -0.22
N GLU A 54 -7.42 8.45 -1.41
CA GLU A 54 -8.77 8.98 -1.55
C GLU A 54 -9.81 8.02 -1.00
N ARG A 55 -9.67 6.73 -1.29
CA ARG A 55 -10.59 5.71 -0.81
C ARG A 55 -10.65 5.66 0.72
N VAL A 56 -9.49 5.59 1.38
CA VAL A 56 -9.46 5.48 2.85
C VAL A 56 -9.91 6.78 3.52
N LYS A 57 -9.60 7.94 2.94
CA LYS A 57 -10.09 9.23 3.45
C LYS A 57 -11.60 9.34 3.31
N ALA A 58 -12.17 8.87 2.21
CA ALA A 58 -13.62 8.84 2.02
C ALA A 58 -14.32 7.93 3.04
N ALA A 59 -13.62 6.92 3.55
CA ALA A 59 -14.11 6.05 4.61
C ALA A 59 -13.90 6.63 6.03
N GLY A 60 -13.32 7.83 6.13
CA GLY A 60 -13.11 8.51 7.40
C GLY A 60 -11.71 8.40 8.00
N ALA A 61 -10.80 7.71 7.34
CA ALA A 61 -9.43 7.59 7.83
C ALA A 61 -8.60 8.85 7.55
N VAL A 62 -7.48 8.98 8.24
CA VAL A 62 -6.51 10.07 8.06
C VAL A 62 -5.24 9.47 7.48
N VAL A 63 -4.63 10.16 6.50
CA VAL A 63 -3.36 9.77 5.91
C VAL A 63 -2.32 10.82 6.24
N MET A 64 -1.31 10.42 7.01
CA MET A 64 -0.19 11.25 7.43
C MET A 64 1.03 10.38 7.65
N SER A 65 2.21 10.93 7.48
CA SER A 65 3.43 10.30 7.97
C SER A 65 3.50 10.45 9.51
N CYS A 66 4.43 9.74 10.14
CA CYS A 66 4.64 9.89 11.58
C CYS A 66 5.04 11.33 11.93
N ASP A 67 5.96 11.91 11.16
CA ASP A 67 6.44 13.27 11.40
C ASP A 67 5.33 14.30 11.23
N GLN A 68 4.41 14.09 10.30
CA GLN A 68 3.25 14.97 10.14
C GLN A 68 2.28 14.83 11.32
N LEU A 69 2.06 13.59 11.79
CA LEU A 69 1.17 13.34 12.93
C LEU A 69 1.68 14.00 14.19
N GLU A 70 3.01 14.00 14.39
CA GLU A 70 3.66 14.61 15.54
C GLU A 70 3.89 16.12 15.38
N GLY A 71 3.56 16.68 14.22
CA GLY A 71 3.72 18.10 13.95
C GLY A 71 5.16 18.54 13.69
N ILE A 72 6.06 17.60 13.44
CA ILE A 72 7.48 17.90 13.14
C ILE A 72 7.63 18.54 11.77
N VAL A 73 6.83 18.07 10.79
CA VAL A 73 6.79 18.65 9.45
C VAL A 73 5.37 19.08 9.11
N PRO A 74 5.19 20.11 8.22
CA PRO A 74 3.87 20.51 7.78
C PRO A 74 3.17 19.41 6.99
N PHE A 75 1.84 19.43 7.04
CA PHE A 75 1.03 18.48 6.26
C PHE A 75 1.23 18.68 4.76
N HIS A 76 1.39 17.59 4.03
CA HIS A 76 1.40 17.53 2.58
C HIS A 76 0.95 16.16 2.10
N GLU A 77 0.70 16.01 0.81
CA GLU A 77 0.43 14.72 0.18
C GLU A 77 1.32 14.54 -1.07
N ASN A 78 2.60 14.85 -0.94
CA ASN A 78 3.57 14.85 -2.05
C ASN A 78 4.14 13.43 -2.31
N TRP A 79 3.28 12.42 -2.32
CA TRP A 79 3.67 11.03 -2.56
C TRP A 79 3.36 10.53 -3.97
N GLY A 80 2.88 11.42 -4.84
CA GLY A 80 2.52 11.10 -6.21
C GLY A 80 1.01 11.05 -6.42
N VAL A 81 0.60 11.28 -7.66
CA VAL A 81 -0.81 11.33 -8.05
C VAL A 81 -1.19 10.27 -9.06
N ASN A 82 -0.21 9.67 -9.73
CA ASN A 82 -0.44 8.64 -10.75
C ASN A 82 0.01 7.27 -10.23
N LEU A 83 -0.76 6.25 -10.56
CA LEU A 83 -0.40 4.88 -10.24
C LEU A 83 0.91 4.49 -10.95
N GLY A 84 1.86 3.96 -10.20
CA GLY A 84 3.17 3.59 -10.71
C GLY A 84 4.21 4.70 -10.67
N GLU A 85 3.81 5.91 -10.31
CA GLU A 85 4.70 7.07 -10.20
C GLU A 85 4.80 7.58 -8.76
N GLU A 86 4.63 6.69 -7.81
CA GLU A 86 4.67 7.01 -6.39
C GLU A 86 6.08 7.45 -5.97
N LEU A 87 6.13 8.52 -5.18
CA LEU A 87 7.40 9.08 -4.72
C LEU A 87 7.75 8.48 -3.36
N ASP A 88 8.69 7.54 -3.37
CA ASP A 88 9.27 6.98 -2.16
C ASP A 88 10.70 7.50 -2.00
N ASN A 89 10.89 8.41 -1.08
CA ASN A 89 12.20 9.01 -0.80
C ASN A 89 13.00 8.23 0.23
N GLY A 90 12.52 7.05 0.64
CA GLY A 90 13.16 6.24 1.68
C GLY A 90 13.10 6.84 3.08
N GLY A 91 12.27 7.88 3.25
CA GLY A 91 12.09 8.55 4.54
C GLY A 91 10.87 8.05 5.31
N ASP A 92 10.14 8.98 5.88
CA ASP A 92 8.95 8.71 6.69
C ASP A 92 7.73 8.48 5.77
N PRO A 93 7.24 7.23 5.63
CA PRO A 93 6.17 6.92 4.67
C PRO A 93 4.81 7.44 5.14
N PRO A 94 3.87 7.66 4.21
CA PRO A 94 2.48 7.92 4.59
C PRO A 94 1.87 6.66 5.23
N ARG A 95 1.06 6.88 6.26
CA ARG A 95 0.38 5.82 7.01
C ARG A 95 -1.09 6.16 7.18
N VAL A 96 -1.89 5.14 7.46
CA VAL A 96 -3.33 5.27 7.69
C VAL A 96 -3.61 5.28 9.18
N TRP A 97 -4.37 6.28 9.64
CA TRP A 97 -4.69 6.50 11.06
C TRP A 97 -6.20 6.56 11.24
N ALA A 98 -6.67 6.10 12.40
CA ALA A 98 -8.04 6.36 12.81
C ALA A 98 -8.21 7.85 13.16
N PRO A 99 -9.38 8.48 12.88
CA PRO A 99 -9.58 9.90 13.13
C PRO A 99 -9.32 10.27 14.60
N GLY A 100 -8.49 11.28 14.83
CA GLY A 100 -8.15 11.75 16.17
C GLY A 100 -7.34 10.78 17.00
N LYS A 101 -6.76 9.75 16.41
CA LYS A 101 -6.00 8.70 17.09
C LYS A 101 -4.57 8.64 16.58
N SER A 102 -3.69 8.08 17.40
CA SER A 102 -2.30 7.81 17.01
C SER A 102 -2.07 6.31 16.73
N PHE A 103 -3.11 5.63 16.27
CA PHE A 103 -3.09 4.25 15.82
C PHE A 103 -4.09 4.06 14.67
N PRO A 104 -4.01 3.00 13.85
CA PRO A 104 -3.00 1.96 13.88
C PRO A 104 -1.66 2.36 13.23
N GLY A 105 -1.59 3.41 12.41
CA GLY A 105 -0.38 3.78 11.68
C GLY A 105 0.02 2.75 10.65
N CYS A 106 -0.94 2.20 9.92
CA CYS A 106 -0.68 1.16 8.92
C CYS A 106 0.03 1.71 7.70
N ALA A 107 1.10 1.04 7.29
CA ALA A 107 1.83 1.36 6.07
C ALA A 107 1.14 0.85 4.79
N PHE A 108 0.06 0.12 4.93
CA PHE A 108 -0.74 -0.42 3.83
C PHE A 108 -2.20 0.01 3.99
N THR A 109 -2.94 0.00 2.88
CA THR A 109 -4.32 0.51 2.84
C THR A 109 -5.37 -0.59 2.88
N ARG A 110 -4.96 -1.85 2.77
CA ARG A 110 -5.84 -3.00 2.85
C ARG A 110 -5.18 -4.12 3.64
N SER A 111 -5.99 -4.80 4.44
CA SER A 111 -5.55 -5.94 5.23
C SER A 111 -6.74 -6.84 5.54
N ILE A 112 -6.43 -8.05 6.02
CA ILE A 112 -7.43 -8.95 6.60
C ILE A 112 -7.34 -8.76 8.11
N GLY A 113 -8.44 -8.38 8.75
CA GLY A 113 -8.43 -7.96 10.15
C GLY A 113 -8.31 -6.45 10.29
N ASP A 114 -7.48 -5.99 11.23
CA ASP A 114 -7.30 -4.56 11.55
C ASP A 114 -8.64 -3.86 11.76
N HIS A 115 -9.46 -4.45 12.57
CA HIS A 115 -10.85 -4.06 12.81
C HIS A 115 -11.02 -2.56 13.14
N VAL A 116 -10.09 -1.98 13.88
CA VAL A 116 -10.14 -0.57 14.25
C VAL A 116 -10.00 0.35 13.04
N ALA A 117 -9.32 -0.12 11.98
CA ALA A 117 -9.11 0.65 10.76
C ALA A 117 -10.24 0.49 9.74
N GLU A 118 -11.14 -0.46 9.94
CA GLU A 118 -12.26 -0.69 9.01
C GLU A 118 -13.33 0.41 9.11
N GLY A 119 -13.26 1.21 10.11
CA GLY A 119 -14.08 2.38 10.29
C GLY A 119 -15.56 2.20 10.20
#